data_d15e8a5b5487648eca8b3ce1e19138b5
#
_entry.id   d15e8a5b5487648eca8b3ce1e19138b5
#
_cell.length_a   1.000
_cell.length_b   1.000
_cell.length_c   1.000
_cell.angle_alpha   90.00
_cell.angle_beta   90.00
_cell.angle_gamma   90.00
#
_symmetry.space_group_name_H-M   'P 1'
#
loop_
_entity.id
_entity.type
_entity.pdbx_description
1 polymer ?
#
loop_
_entity_poly.entity_id
_entity_poly.type
_entity_poly.pdbx_seq_one_letter_code
_entity_poly.pdbx_strand_id
1 'polypeptide(L)'
;AYSDTPARDNFAGDGRTVQYREGLYVGYRYHQTAGVAPAYPFGFGLSYTTFAYADVKATPQGVSLTVTNTGARDGAEIVQVYVAKPDAKIFRPAQELKGFAKVQLAAGESKRVTVALDDKAFRYWNTMTNAWEVEGGSYEVRVGASCEDIRLTAVVTVAGTGAPNPYEGKSLPHYTSGKVQNVPDAEWETLLGRPIPDDTVKIDRNMTLGELNHSRSPLCWLIWNPLCRKSSCMP
;
A
#
# COMPACT_ATOMS: atom_id res chain seq x y z
N ALA A 1 -2.80 16.54 3.43
CA ALA A 1 -2.28 17.47 2.39
C ALA A 1 -1.46 16.68 1.37
N TYR A 2 -1.13 17.29 0.21
CA TYR A 2 -0.24 16.66 -0.78
C TYR A 2 1.13 16.32 -0.19
N SER A 3 1.59 17.17 0.74
CA SER A 3 2.82 16.93 1.52
C SER A 3 2.83 15.61 2.29
N ASP A 4 1.67 15.02 2.56
CA ASP A 4 1.54 13.82 3.36
C ASP A 4 1.56 12.53 2.52
N THR A 5 1.64 12.67 1.19
CA THR A 5 1.69 11.51 0.29
C THR A 5 3.11 10.93 0.23
N PRO A 6 3.27 9.60 0.24
CA PRO A 6 4.59 8.97 0.26
C PRO A 6 5.38 9.19 -1.04
N ALA A 7 4.68 9.33 -2.16
CA ALA A 7 5.30 9.49 -3.48
C ALA A 7 5.71 10.93 -3.82
N ARG A 8 5.37 11.92 -2.96
CA ARG A 8 5.57 13.35 -3.26
C ARG A 8 6.95 13.70 -3.79
N ASP A 9 7.98 13.16 -3.16
CA ASP A 9 9.37 13.55 -3.42
C ASP A 9 9.93 12.90 -4.69
N ASN A 10 9.26 11.87 -5.21
CA ASN A 10 9.70 11.11 -6.39
C ASN A 10 8.67 11.15 -7.55
N PHE A 11 7.54 11.85 -7.38
CA PHE A 11 6.39 11.75 -8.29
C PHE A 11 6.70 12.22 -9.71
N ALA A 12 7.39 13.33 -9.87
CA ALA A 12 7.65 13.89 -11.21
C ALA A 12 8.79 13.16 -11.94
N GLY A 13 9.72 12.54 -11.19
CA GLY A 13 10.99 12.08 -11.75
C GLY A 13 11.82 13.24 -12.33
N ASP A 14 13.12 13.06 -12.42
CA ASP A 14 14.03 14.07 -12.94
C ASP A 14 14.64 13.69 -14.30
N GLY A 15 14.20 12.59 -14.91
CA GLY A 15 14.81 12.05 -16.10
C GLY A 15 13.96 11.03 -16.84
N ARG A 16 14.62 9.99 -17.34
CA ARG A 16 13.97 8.89 -18.07
C ARG A 16 13.40 7.81 -17.16
N THR A 17 13.79 7.80 -15.90
CA THR A 17 13.33 6.83 -14.90
C THR A 17 12.53 7.49 -13.81
N VAL A 18 11.51 6.78 -13.33
CA VAL A 18 10.72 7.16 -12.17
C VAL A 18 10.94 6.11 -11.09
N GLN A 19 11.22 6.56 -9.87
CA GLN A 19 11.50 5.70 -8.74
C GLN A 19 10.28 5.63 -7.81
N TYR A 20 9.68 4.45 -7.68
CA TYR A 20 8.57 4.20 -6.77
C TYR A 20 9.10 3.77 -5.40
N ARG A 21 9.79 4.71 -4.71
CA ARG A 21 10.46 4.44 -3.42
C ARG A 21 9.47 4.10 -2.31
N GLU A 22 8.21 4.46 -2.45
CA GLU A 22 7.16 4.12 -1.51
C GLU A 22 6.84 2.60 -1.48
N GLY A 23 7.16 1.86 -2.54
CA GLY A 23 6.99 0.41 -2.60
C GLY A 23 5.54 -0.02 -2.30
N LEU A 24 5.34 -0.84 -1.26
CA LEU A 24 4.02 -1.34 -0.84
C LEU A 24 3.16 -0.30 -0.13
N TYR A 25 3.75 0.81 0.32
CA TYR A 25 3.12 1.78 1.19
C TYR A 25 2.42 2.89 0.40
N VAL A 26 1.29 2.54 -0.22
CA VAL A 26 0.43 3.45 -0.97
C VAL A 26 -0.97 3.52 -0.35
N GLY A 27 -1.61 4.67 -0.44
CA GLY A 27 -2.96 4.89 0.09
C GLY A 27 -3.07 4.52 1.57
N TYR A 28 -4.12 3.80 1.95
CA TYR A 28 -4.37 3.43 3.35
C TYR A 28 -3.25 2.57 3.96
N ARG A 29 -2.53 1.78 3.17
CA ARG A 29 -1.41 0.97 3.63
C ARG A 29 -0.31 1.86 4.21
N TYR A 30 -0.01 2.98 3.53
CA TYR A 30 0.92 3.99 4.03
C TYR A 30 0.35 4.68 5.26
N HIS A 31 -0.84 5.26 5.14
CA HIS A 31 -1.44 6.08 6.20
C HIS A 31 -1.52 5.33 7.53
N GLN A 32 -1.96 4.08 7.51
CA GLN A 32 -2.07 3.26 8.72
C GLN A 32 -0.71 2.81 9.28
N THR A 33 0.23 2.42 8.40
CA THR A 33 1.54 1.92 8.86
C THR A 33 2.43 3.05 9.38
N ALA A 34 2.44 4.19 8.67
CA ALA A 34 3.23 5.35 9.06
C ALA A 34 2.58 6.20 10.18
N GLY A 35 1.31 5.95 10.52
CA GLY A 35 0.56 6.72 11.51
C GLY A 35 0.17 8.13 11.04
N VAL A 36 -0.03 8.31 9.73
CA VAL A 36 -0.41 9.59 9.13
C VAL A 36 -1.93 9.62 8.92
N ALA A 37 -2.63 10.43 9.68
CA ALA A 37 -4.10 10.50 9.62
C ALA A 37 -4.60 11.05 8.27
N PRO A 38 -5.45 10.31 7.53
CA PRO A 38 -6.10 10.81 6.34
C PRO A 38 -7.32 11.67 6.70
N ALA A 39 -7.81 12.49 5.77
CA ALA A 39 -9.07 13.24 5.95
C ALA A 39 -10.26 12.28 6.07
N TYR A 40 -10.24 11.19 5.29
CA TYR A 40 -11.22 10.10 5.35
C TYR A 40 -10.47 8.77 5.19
N PRO A 41 -10.70 7.79 6.08
CA PRO A 41 -10.06 6.49 5.96
C PRO A 41 -10.60 5.71 4.76
N PHE A 42 -9.79 4.81 4.21
CA PHE A 42 -10.21 3.95 3.12
C PHE A 42 -11.41 3.08 3.54
N GLY A 43 -12.43 3.04 2.69
CA GLY A 43 -13.66 2.31 2.95
C GLY A 43 -14.69 3.11 3.78
N PHE A 44 -14.36 4.31 4.23
CA PHE A 44 -15.32 5.16 4.94
C PHE A 44 -16.55 5.47 4.07
N GLY A 45 -17.71 5.40 4.68
CA GLY A 45 -18.98 5.75 4.06
C GLY A 45 -20.03 6.13 5.11
N LEU A 46 -21.06 6.82 4.66
CA LEU A 46 -22.20 7.18 5.49
C LEU A 46 -23.41 6.32 5.11
N SER A 47 -24.27 6.04 6.08
CA SER A 47 -25.52 5.33 5.89
C SER A 47 -26.66 6.06 6.60
N TYR A 48 -27.89 5.87 6.12
CA TYR A 48 -29.10 6.34 6.80
C TYR A 48 -29.60 5.37 7.88
N THR A 49 -28.84 4.32 8.16
CA THR A 49 -29.10 3.32 9.19
C THR A 49 -27.80 2.91 9.86
N THR A 50 -27.87 2.08 10.89
CA THR A 50 -26.73 1.59 11.66
C THR A 50 -26.66 0.08 11.61
N PHE A 51 -25.44 -0.48 11.73
CA PHE A 51 -25.21 -1.92 11.64
C PHE A 51 -24.37 -2.41 12.81
N ALA A 52 -24.73 -3.57 13.35
CA ALA A 52 -23.94 -4.32 14.34
C ALA A 52 -23.33 -5.58 13.69
N TYR A 53 -22.15 -5.97 14.14
CA TYR A 53 -21.43 -7.17 13.69
C TYR A 53 -21.26 -8.10 14.87
N ALA A 54 -21.45 -9.42 14.64
CA ALA A 54 -21.34 -10.45 15.66
C ALA A 54 -20.86 -11.79 15.07
N ASP A 55 -20.50 -12.73 15.93
CA ASP A 55 -20.27 -14.16 15.63
C ASP A 55 -19.24 -14.41 14.53
N VAL A 56 -18.11 -13.69 14.55
CA VAL A 56 -17.04 -13.87 13.58
C VAL A 56 -16.43 -15.28 13.71
N LYS A 57 -16.30 -15.96 12.58
CA LYS A 57 -15.52 -17.19 12.43
C LYS A 57 -14.60 -17.01 11.24
N ALA A 58 -13.31 -17.24 11.44
CA ALA A 58 -12.30 -17.12 10.39
C ALA A 58 -11.54 -18.42 10.21
N THR A 59 -11.24 -18.73 8.98
CA THR A 59 -10.34 -19.80 8.53
C THR A 59 -9.43 -19.23 7.45
N PRO A 60 -8.36 -19.93 7.04
CA PRO A 60 -7.56 -19.47 5.91
C PRO A 60 -8.33 -19.36 4.59
N GLN A 61 -9.48 -20.00 4.46
CA GLN A 61 -10.31 -20.01 3.25
C GLN A 61 -11.43 -18.97 3.26
N GLY A 62 -11.70 -18.35 4.40
CA GLY A 62 -12.76 -17.35 4.46
C GLY A 62 -13.19 -16.95 5.86
N VAL A 63 -14.03 -15.94 5.88
CA VAL A 63 -14.58 -15.33 7.08
C VAL A 63 -16.09 -15.34 7.01
N SER A 64 -16.74 -15.70 8.11
CA SER A 64 -18.19 -15.57 8.22
C SER A 64 -18.56 -14.84 9.51
N LEU A 65 -19.57 -13.99 9.45
CA LEU A 65 -20.08 -13.20 10.56
C LEU A 65 -21.58 -12.93 10.39
N THR A 66 -22.21 -12.46 11.44
CA THR A 66 -23.60 -11.97 11.41
C THR A 66 -23.59 -10.45 11.34
N VAL A 67 -24.32 -9.87 10.39
CA VAL A 67 -24.55 -8.41 10.30
C VAL A 67 -26.03 -8.15 10.57
N THR A 68 -26.32 -7.23 11.45
CA THR A 68 -27.68 -6.82 11.83
C THR A 68 -27.88 -5.33 11.54
N ASN A 69 -28.92 -4.97 10.83
CA ASN A 69 -29.37 -3.60 10.72
C ASN A 69 -30.08 -3.20 12.02
N THR A 70 -29.46 -2.33 12.81
CA THR A 70 -29.96 -1.91 14.12
C THR A 70 -30.76 -0.60 14.06
N GLY A 71 -30.86 0.02 12.88
CA GLY A 71 -31.64 1.22 12.69
C GLY A 71 -33.07 0.97 12.19
N ALA A 72 -33.81 2.05 11.97
CA ALA A 72 -35.22 2.02 11.60
C ALA A 72 -35.47 2.08 10.08
N ARG A 73 -34.43 2.02 9.25
CA ARG A 73 -34.52 2.11 7.79
C ARG A 73 -33.78 0.96 7.13
N ASP A 74 -34.25 0.56 5.97
CA ASP A 74 -33.52 -0.38 5.13
C ASP A 74 -32.19 0.26 4.67
N GLY A 75 -31.16 -0.57 4.55
CA GLY A 75 -29.85 -0.08 4.11
C GLY A 75 -28.92 -1.21 3.66
N ALA A 76 -27.80 -0.82 3.10
CA ALA A 76 -26.74 -1.74 2.72
C ALA A 76 -25.46 -1.46 3.48
N GLU A 77 -24.82 -2.51 3.93
CA GLU A 77 -23.49 -2.44 4.55
C GLU A 77 -22.44 -3.11 3.65
N ILE A 78 -21.21 -2.57 3.67
CA ILE A 78 -20.06 -3.20 3.02
C ILE A 78 -19.13 -3.74 4.10
N VAL A 79 -19.21 -5.05 4.30
CA VAL A 79 -18.30 -5.76 5.20
C VAL A 79 -16.94 -5.87 4.54
N GLN A 80 -15.91 -5.32 5.15
CA GLN A 80 -14.53 -5.33 4.68
C GLN A 80 -13.69 -6.26 5.55
N VAL A 81 -12.89 -7.12 4.91
CA VAL A 81 -12.03 -8.09 5.57
C VAL A 81 -10.57 -7.75 5.30
N TYR A 82 -9.85 -7.41 6.34
CA TYR A 82 -8.44 -7.09 6.32
C TYR A 82 -7.63 -8.21 6.96
N VAL A 83 -6.42 -8.42 6.45
CA VAL A 83 -5.45 -9.37 7.00
C VAL A 83 -4.22 -8.61 7.47
N ALA A 84 -3.80 -8.86 8.70
CA ALA A 84 -2.61 -8.32 9.31
C ALA A 84 -1.71 -9.45 9.85
N LYS A 85 -0.40 -9.21 9.90
CA LYS A 85 0.57 -10.10 10.54
C LYS A 85 1.47 -9.28 11.48
N PRO A 86 1.08 -9.12 12.76
CA PRO A 86 1.81 -8.27 13.70
C PRO A 86 3.26 -8.69 13.97
N ASP A 87 3.52 -9.99 13.94
CA ASP A 87 4.84 -10.62 14.16
C ASP A 87 5.61 -10.92 12.85
N ALA A 88 5.32 -10.18 11.78
CA ALA A 88 5.96 -10.39 10.48
C ALA A 88 7.48 -10.14 10.55
N LYS A 89 8.25 -11.06 10.00
CA LYS A 89 9.71 -10.92 9.79
C LYS A 89 10.05 -10.18 8.50
N ILE A 90 9.05 -10.06 7.62
CA ILE A 90 9.11 -9.35 6.34
C ILE A 90 8.31 -8.07 6.51
N PHE A 91 8.86 -6.91 6.12
CA PHE A 91 8.11 -5.67 6.22
C PHE A 91 6.81 -5.75 5.40
N ARG A 92 5.70 -5.33 6.01
CA ARG A 92 4.36 -5.37 5.46
C ARG A 92 3.57 -4.13 5.89
N PRO A 93 2.52 -3.75 5.14
CA PRO A 93 1.52 -2.82 5.67
C PRO A 93 0.88 -3.34 6.96
N ALA A 94 0.43 -2.43 7.82
CA ALA A 94 -0.24 -2.76 9.08
C ALA A 94 -1.44 -3.69 8.91
N GLN A 95 -2.12 -3.58 7.77
CA GLN A 95 -3.14 -4.52 7.29
C GLN A 95 -3.41 -4.31 5.80
N GLU A 96 -3.99 -5.32 5.17
CA GLU A 96 -4.36 -5.29 3.75
C GLU A 96 -5.78 -5.80 3.54
N LEU A 97 -6.59 -5.09 2.76
CA LEU A 97 -7.92 -5.57 2.33
C LEU A 97 -7.76 -6.83 1.46
N LYS A 98 -8.36 -7.92 1.88
CA LYS A 98 -8.29 -9.21 1.18
C LYS A 98 -9.65 -9.71 0.69
N GLY A 99 -10.73 -9.10 1.15
CA GLY A 99 -12.06 -9.43 0.67
C GLY A 99 -13.11 -8.43 1.16
N PHE A 100 -14.25 -8.41 0.52
CA PHE A 100 -15.39 -7.62 0.95
C PHE A 100 -16.71 -8.24 0.45
N ALA A 101 -17.81 -7.90 1.12
CA ALA A 101 -19.14 -8.24 0.67
C ALA A 101 -20.13 -7.12 0.96
N LYS A 102 -20.98 -6.79 -0.01
CA LYS A 102 -22.11 -5.89 0.19
C LYS A 102 -23.35 -6.69 0.58
N VAL A 103 -23.98 -6.31 1.67
CA VAL A 103 -25.20 -6.94 2.17
C VAL A 103 -26.32 -5.92 2.31
N GLN A 104 -27.47 -6.22 1.71
CA GLN A 104 -28.71 -5.45 1.88
C GLN A 104 -29.53 -6.02 3.03
N LEU A 105 -29.98 -5.15 3.95
CA LEU A 105 -30.72 -5.52 5.14
C LEU A 105 -31.92 -4.58 5.33
N ALA A 106 -33.09 -5.17 5.53
CA ALA A 106 -34.24 -4.43 6.02
C ALA A 106 -34.04 -3.94 7.46
N ALA A 107 -34.81 -2.98 7.91
CA ALA A 107 -34.76 -2.53 9.31
C ALA A 107 -34.97 -3.69 10.28
N GLY A 108 -34.05 -3.87 11.23
CA GLY A 108 -34.05 -4.97 12.20
C GLY A 108 -33.60 -6.34 11.65
N GLU A 109 -33.32 -6.46 10.37
CA GLU A 109 -32.91 -7.74 9.76
C GLU A 109 -31.48 -8.11 10.11
N SER A 110 -31.23 -9.41 10.31
CA SER A 110 -29.91 -10.00 10.49
C SER A 110 -29.62 -11.00 9.39
N LYS A 111 -28.41 -10.97 8.83
CA LYS A 111 -27.96 -11.95 7.84
C LYS A 111 -26.57 -12.49 8.16
N ARG A 112 -26.37 -13.78 7.88
CA ARG A 112 -25.05 -14.39 7.86
C ARG A 112 -24.35 -13.98 6.57
N VAL A 113 -23.17 -13.34 6.70
CA VAL A 113 -22.32 -12.92 5.59
C VAL A 113 -21.08 -13.79 5.57
N THR A 114 -20.69 -14.25 4.38
CA THR A 114 -19.44 -15.00 4.19
C THR A 114 -18.60 -14.30 3.12
N VAL A 115 -17.33 -14.08 3.43
CA VAL A 115 -16.33 -13.53 2.51
C VAL A 115 -15.26 -14.59 2.30
N ALA A 116 -15.13 -15.08 1.07
CA ALA A 116 -14.08 -16.03 0.72
C ALA A 116 -12.71 -15.33 0.71
N LEU A 117 -11.69 -16.01 1.21
CA LEU A 117 -10.28 -15.63 1.10
C LEU A 117 -9.62 -16.62 0.15
N ASP A 118 -8.97 -16.11 -0.88
CA ASP A 118 -8.19 -16.92 -1.81
C ASP A 118 -6.75 -17.12 -1.32
N ASP A 119 -5.95 -17.83 -2.08
CA ASP A 119 -4.53 -18.09 -1.80
C ASP A 119 -3.68 -16.83 -1.77
N LYS A 120 -4.20 -15.71 -2.33
CA LYS A 120 -3.51 -14.41 -2.36
C LYS A 120 -3.62 -13.66 -1.04
N ALA A 121 -4.49 -14.10 -0.13
CA ALA A 121 -4.76 -13.38 1.12
C ALA A 121 -3.52 -13.28 2.02
N PHE A 122 -2.66 -14.28 2.03
CA PHE A 122 -1.53 -14.40 2.96
C PHE A 122 -0.16 -14.33 2.30
N ARG A 123 -0.09 -14.37 0.98
CA ARG A 123 1.17 -14.45 0.24
C ARG A 123 1.85 -13.09 0.06
N TYR A 124 3.16 -13.14 -0.13
CA TYR A 124 4.01 -12.03 -0.53
C TYR A 124 4.93 -12.46 -1.67
N TRP A 125 5.42 -11.51 -2.44
CA TRP A 125 6.42 -11.79 -3.47
C TRP A 125 7.80 -11.87 -2.85
N ASN A 126 8.48 -12.97 -3.04
CA ASN A 126 9.85 -13.17 -2.57
C ASN A 126 10.84 -12.98 -3.71
N THR A 127 11.71 -11.97 -3.59
CA THR A 127 12.68 -11.62 -4.61
C THR A 127 13.85 -12.60 -4.71
N MET A 128 14.08 -13.44 -3.68
CA MET A 128 15.13 -14.47 -3.71
C MET A 128 14.67 -15.71 -4.46
N THR A 129 13.43 -16.16 -4.23
CA THR A 129 12.86 -17.34 -4.89
C THR A 129 12.20 -16.99 -6.23
N ASN A 130 11.98 -15.70 -6.48
CA ASN A 130 11.23 -15.18 -7.62
C ASN A 130 9.82 -15.83 -7.73
N ALA A 131 9.16 -15.97 -6.58
CA ALA A 131 7.87 -16.65 -6.45
C ALA A 131 6.97 -16.01 -5.38
N TRP A 132 5.68 -16.35 -5.43
CA TRP A 132 4.75 -16.03 -4.35
C TRP A 132 4.92 -17.03 -3.22
N GLU A 133 5.22 -16.50 -2.03
CA GLU A 133 5.50 -17.28 -0.83
C GLU A 133 4.56 -16.88 0.31
N VAL A 134 4.42 -17.75 1.30
CA VAL A 134 3.64 -17.50 2.51
C VAL A 134 4.56 -17.54 3.73
N GLU A 135 4.54 -16.48 4.52
CA GLU A 135 5.19 -16.47 5.82
C GLU A 135 4.27 -17.19 6.82
N GLY A 136 4.73 -18.33 7.35
CA GLY A 136 3.94 -19.11 8.31
C GLY A 136 3.70 -18.39 9.63
N GLY A 137 2.67 -18.81 10.36
CA GLY A 137 2.35 -18.33 11.69
C GLY A 137 0.96 -17.73 11.84
N SER A 138 0.77 -16.92 12.87
CA SER A 138 -0.52 -16.31 13.20
C SER A 138 -0.78 -15.05 12.38
N TYR A 139 -1.99 -14.93 11.90
CA TYR A 139 -2.51 -13.76 11.21
C TYR A 139 -3.77 -13.27 11.92
N GLU A 140 -3.93 -11.97 12.02
CA GLU A 140 -5.18 -11.34 12.44
C GLU A 140 -6.06 -11.08 11.22
N VAL A 141 -7.28 -11.61 11.28
CA VAL A 141 -8.34 -11.30 10.33
C VAL A 141 -9.26 -10.28 10.98
N ARG A 142 -9.23 -9.07 10.48
CA ARG A 142 -9.96 -7.91 10.99
C ARG A 142 -11.14 -7.61 10.10
N VAL A 143 -12.32 -7.46 10.68
CA VAL A 143 -13.57 -7.20 9.95
C VAL A 143 -14.14 -5.88 10.38
N GLY A 144 -14.43 -5.01 9.42
CA GLY A 144 -14.91 -3.67 9.71
C GLY A 144 -15.70 -3.03 8.59
N ALA A 145 -16.21 -1.82 8.84
CA ALA A 145 -16.89 -0.98 7.86
C ALA A 145 -15.91 -0.05 7.12
N SER A 146 -14.71 0.12 7.65
CA SER A 146 -13.59 0.81 6.99
C SER A 146 -12.27 0.26 7.51
N CYS A 147 -11.15 0.73 6.98
CA CYS A 147 -9.84 0.33 7.49
C CYS A 147 -9.54 0.82 8.92
N GLU A 148 -10.28 1.79 9.43
CA GLU A 148 -10.17 2.31 10.81
C GLU A 148 -11.34 1.89 11.70
N ASP A 149 -12.52 1.61 11.14
CA ASP A 149 -13.68 1.09 11.88
C ASP A 149 -13.67 -0.44 11.87
N ILE A 150 -12.70 -1.02 12.59
CA ILE A 150 -12.62 -2.47 12.80
C ILE A 150 -13.51 -2.86 13.97
N ARG A 151 -14.47 -3.75 13.75
CA ARG A 151 -15.49 -4.15 14.72
C ARG A 151 -15.26 -5.54 15.30
N LEU A 152 -14.68 -6.44 14.52
CA LEU A 152 -14.39 -7.80 14.95
C LEU A 152 -12.99 -8.21 14.51
N THR A 153 -12.33 -9.03 15.33
CA THR A 153 -11.02 -9.62 15.00
C THR A 153 -11.02 -11.11 15.35
N ALA A 154 -10.43 -11.91 14.50
CA ALA A 154 -10.17 -13.33 14.74
C ALA A 154 -8.73 -13.67 14.35
N VAL A 155 -8.16 -14.69 14.96
CA VAL A 155 -6.82 -15.16 14.64
C VAL A 155 -6.91 -16.45 13.84
N VAL A 156 -6.12 -16.55 12.77
CA VAL A 156 -5.95 -17.76 11.97
C VAL A 156 -4.48 -18.15 11.90
N THR A 157 -4.19 -19.42 11.94
CA THR A 157 -2.83 -19.94 11.73
C THR A 157 -2.70 -20.44 10.30
N VAL A 158 -1.66 -19.99 9.61
CA VAL A 158 -1.39 -20.36 8.21
C VAL A 158 -0.04 -21.05 8.13
N ALA A 159 0.02 -22.15 7.39
CA ALA A 159 1.27 -22.84 7.11
C ALA A 159 2.15 -22.00 6.16
N GLY A 160 3.41 -21.86 6.48
CA GLY A 160 4.37 -21.18 5.62
C GLY A 160 4.95 -22.09 4.56
N THR A 161 5.49 -21.49 3.51
CA THR A 161 6.21 -22.19 2.44
C THR A 161 7.67 -22.53 2.81
N GLY A 162 8.17 -21.99 3.92
CA GLY A 162 9.56 -22.20 4.36
C GLY A 162 10.61 -21.43 3.56
N ALA A 163 10.18 -20.46 2.75
CA ALA A 163 11.08 -19.64 1.94
C ALA A 163 12.00 -18.76 2.80
N PRO A 164 13.25 -18.49 2.36
CA PRO A 164 14.17 -17.61 3.06
C PRO A 164 13.63 -16.17 3.08
N ASN A 165 14.00 -15.41 4.13
CA ASN A 165 13.66 -14.00 4.22
C ASN A 165 14.53 -13.19 3.23
N PRO A 166 13.96 -12.51 2.22
CA PRO A 166 14.73 -11.75 1.22
C PRO A 166 15.39 -10.49 1.80
N TYR A 167 15.04 -10.12 3.03
CA TYR A 167 15.54 -8.91 3.70
C TYR A 167 16.47 -9.22 4.87
N GLU A 168 16.81 -10.50 5.08
CA GLU A 168 17.70 -10.90 6.17
C GLU A 168 19.08 -10.23 6.02
N GLY A 169 19.57 -9.62 7.09
CA GLY A 169 20.83 -8.87 7.11
C GLY A 169 20.81 -7.50 6.41
N LYS A 170 19.68 -7.09 5.81
CA LYS A 170 19.54 -5.77 5.18
C LYS A 170 19.00 -4.73 6.16
N SER A 171 19.58 -3.53 6.15
CA SER A 171 19.08 -2.40 6.92
C SER A 171 18.06 -1.60 6.10
N LEU A 172 16.77 -1.73 6.46
CA LEU A 172 15.64 -1.11 5.75
C LEU A 172 14.70 -0.38 6.74
N PRO A 173 15.19 0.61 7.51
CA PRO A 173 14.41 1.23 8.59
C PRO A 173 13.16 1.95 8.11
N HIS A 174 13.20 2.63 6.94
CA HIS A 174 12.02 3.30 6.39
C HIS A 174 10.95 2.28 5.99
N TYR A 175 11.34 1.19 5.34
CA TYR A 175 10.40 0.13 4.93
C TYR A 175 9.85 -0.65 6.12
N THR A 176 10.66 -0.90 7.15
CA THR A 176 10.20 -1.58 8.36
C THR A 176 9.21 -0.73 9.15
N SER A 177 9.39 0.58 9.18
CA SER A 177 8.48 1.50 9.88
C SER A 177 7.30 1.99 9.03
N GLY A 178 7.33 1.77 7.71
CA GLY A 178 6.37 2.32 6.75
C GLY A 178 6.50 3.83 6.50
N LYS A 179 7.48 4.50 7.13
CA LYS A 179 7.73 5.94 6.96
C LYS A 179 8.58 6.21 5.73
N VAL A 180 8.02 5.93 4.57
CA VAL A 180 8.72 5.91 3.28
C VAL A 180 8.82 7.27 2.58
N GLN A 181 8.64 8.36 3.28
CA GLN A 181 9.02 9.69 2.78
C GLN A 181 10.53 9.89 2.91
N ASN A 182 11.16 10.48 1.89
CA ASN A 182 12.59 10.78 1.87
C ASN A 182 13.51 9.56 2.11
N VAL A 183 13.17 8.41 1.54
CA VAL A 183 14.03 7.21 1.60
C VAL A 183 15.40 7.53 0.99
N PRO A 184 16.52 7.34 1.72
CA PRO A 184 17.86 7.58 1.20
C PRO A 184 18.22 6.66 0.04
N ASP A 185 19.06 7.14 -0.88
CA ASP A 185 19.51 6.35 -2.05
C ASP A 185 20.13 5.01 -1.64
N ALA A 186 20.97 4.98 -0.62
CA ALA A 186 21.62 3.77 -0.14
C ALA A 186 20.62 2.70 0.36
N GLU A 187 19.54 3.11 1.03
CA GLU A 187 18.49 2.19 1.45
C GLU A 187 17.64 1.71 0.27
N TRP A 188 17.34 2.63 -0.65
CA TRP A 188 16.62 2.29 -1.88
C TRP A 188 17.41 1.30 -2.76
N GLU A 189 18.71 1.52 -2.96
CA GLU A 189 19.60 0.60 -3.68
C GLU A 189 19.69 -0.77 -2.99
N THR A 190 19.72 -0.77 -1.66
CA THR A 190 19.69 -2.02 -0.87
C THR A 190 18.40 -2.82 -1.11
N LEU A 191 17.25 -2.15 -1.18
CA LEU A 191 15.97 -2.79 -1.50
C LEU A 191 15.92 -3.22 -2.97
N LEU A 192 16.37 -2.37 -3.88
CA LEU A 192 16.36 -2.61 -5.32
C LEU A 192 17.32 -3.74 -5.72
N GLY A 193 18.36 -3.98 -4.92
CA GLY A 193 19.41 -4.97 -5.18
C GLY A 193 20.36 -4.59 -6.31
N ARG A 194 20.36 -3.32 -6.72
CA ARG A 194 21.23 -2.75 -7.75
C ARG A 194 21.33 -1.23 -7.58
N PRO A 195 22.37 -0.59 -8.14
CA PRO A 195 22.46 0.86 -8.17
C PRO A 195 21.25 1.51 -8.87
N ILE A 196 20.93 2.73 -8.47
CA ILE A 196 19.96 3.57 -9.16
C ILE A 196 20.45 3.80 -10.59
N PRO A 197 19.58 3.64 -11.62
CA PRO A 197 19.98 3.89 -13.00
C PRO A 197 20.52 5.32 -13.18
N ASP A 198 21.62 5.44 -13.90
CA ASP A 198 22.16 6.75 -14.30
C ASP A 198 21.25 7.32 -15.40
N ASP A 199 20.58 8.43 -15.11
CA ASP A 199 19.70 9.14 -16.04
C ASP A 199 20.44 10.05 -17.03
N THR A 200 21.79 10.01 -17.04
CA THR A 200 22.55 10.78 -18.01
C THR A 200 22.28 10.33 -19.43
N VAL A 201 21.97 11.29 -20.26
CA VAL A 201 21.58 11.08 -21.67
C VAL A 201 22.79 11.34 -22.57
N LYS A 202 23.06 10.40 -23.49
CA LYS A 202 24.00 10.64 -24.58
C LYS A 202 23.36 11.61 -25.59
N ILE A 203 24.09 12.64 -25.97
CA ILE A 203 23.66 13.63 -26.97
C ILE A 203 23.54 12.93 -28.31
N ASP A 204 22.36 12.94 -28.92
CA ASP A 204 22.09 12.44 -30.26
C ASP A 204 21.24 13.43 -31.08
N ARG A 205 20.99 13.08 -32.37
CA ARG A 205 20.26 13.96 -33.29
C ARG A 205 18.76 14.09 -32.99
N ASN A 206 18.20 13.17 -32.22
CA ASN A 206 16.77 13.12 -31.90
C ASN A 206 16.49 13.65 -30.49
N MET A 207 17.52 14.13 -29.80
CA MET A 207 17.41 14.66 -28.45
C MET A 207 16.56 15.93 -28.43
N THR A 208 15.62 15.98 -27.51
CA THR A 208 14.81 17.17 -27.25
C THR A 208 15.61 18.19 -26.42
N LEU A 209 15.22 19.47 -26.49
CA LEU A 209 15.83 20.51 -25.65
C LEU A 209 15.71 20.17 -24.13
N GLY A 210 14.62 19.52 -23.71
CA GLY A 210 14.42 19.08 -22.33
C GLY A 210 15.45 18.04 -21.88
N GLU A 211 15.82 17.13 -22.75
CA GLU A 211 16.81 16.09 -22.46
C GLU A 211 18.25 16.60 -22.37
N LEU A 212 18.54 17.78 -22.91
CA LEU A 212 19.87 18.40 -22.79
C LEU A 212 20.28 18.66 -21.33
N ASN A 213 19.31 18.88 -20.44
CA ASN A 213 19.56 19.06 -19.01
C ASN A 213 20.16 17.82 -18.35
N HIS A 214 19.87 16.63 -18.88
CA HIS A 214 20.36 15.34 -18.37
C HIS A 214 21.66 14.90 -19.05
N SER A 215 22.25 15.73 -19.92
CA SER A 215 23.54 15.45 -20.54
C SER A 215 24.69 15.81 -19.59
N ARG A 216 25.79 15.05 -19.63
CA ARG A 216 27.03 15.38 -18.88
C ARG A 216 27.83 16.53 -19.50
N SER A 217 27.35 17.12 -20.59
CA SER A 217 28.08 18.20 -21.27
C SER A 217 27.91 19.54 -20.53
N PRO A 218 29.01 20.15 -20.05
CA PRO A 218 28.95 21.50 -19.44
C PRO A 218 28.44 22.55 -20.42
N LEU A 219 28.67 22.36 -21.72
CA LEU A 219 28.19 23.28 -22.77
C LEU A 219 26.65 23.22 -22.87
N CYS A 220 26.06 22.02 -22.82
CA CYS A 220 24.60 21.86 -22.81
C CYS A 220 23.96 22.50 -21.59
N TRP A 221 24.58 22.37 -20.41
CA TRP A 221 24.16 23.02 -19.18
C TRP A 221 24.21 24.55 -19.28
N LEU A 222 25.24 25.12 -19.91
CA LEU A 222 25.37 26.56 -20.14
C LEU A 222 24.29 27.10 -21.10
N ILE A 223 23.90 26.34 -22.10
CA ILE A 223 22.83 26.71 -23.05
C ILE A 223 21.44 26.57 -22.40
N TRP A 224 21.22 25.50 -21.63
CA TRP A 224 19.94 25.21 -20.99
C TRP A 224 19.57 26.18 -19.87
N ASN A 225 20.51 26.50 -19.00
CA ASN A 225 20.25 27.33 -17.82
C ASN A 225 19.70 28.73 -18.14
N PRO A 226 20.19 29.46 -19.16
CA PRO A 226 19.60 30.74 -19.56
C PRO A 226 18.22 30.60 -20.24
N LEU A 227 17.98 29.50 -20.95
CA LEU A 227 16.71 29.24 -21.66
C LEU A 227 15.58 28.90 -20.67
N CYS A 228 15.84 28.04 -19.70
CA CYS A 228 14.85 27.69 -18.67
C CYS A 228 14.50 28.85 -17.74
N ARG A 229 15.46 29.68 -17.35
CA ARG A 229 15.17 30.88 -16.53
C ARG A 229 14.25 31.88 -17.21
N LYS A 230 14.21 31.90 -18.55
CA LYS A 230 13.30 32.76 -19.31
C LYS A 230 11.91 32.16 -19.47
N SER A 231 11.75 30.84 -19.47
CA SER A 231 10.44 30.16 -19.62
C SER A 231 9.66 30.04 -18.31
N SER A 232 10.30 30.14 -17.14
CA SER A 232 9.61 30.15 -15.84
C SER A 232 9.01 31.51 -15.46
N CYS A 233 9.07 32.51 -16.35
CA CYS A 233 8.48 33.84 -16.17
C CYS A 233 7.24 34.05 -17.06
N MET A 234 6.55 33.02 -17.51
CA MET A 234 5.20 33.20 -18.06
C MET A 234 4.16 32.84 -17.00
N PRO A 235 3.18 33.73 -16.78
CA PRO A 235 2.16 33.61 -15.74
C PRO A 235 1.24 32.41 -15.91
#